data_2e3d1c1e58ad7289fc9df82b9365b898
#
_entry.id   2e3d1c1e58ad7289fc9df82b9365b898
#
_cell.length_a   1.000
_cell.length_b   1.000
_cell.length_c   1.000
_cell.angle_alpha   90.00
_cell.angle_beta   90.00
_cell.angle_gamma   90.00
#
_symmetry.space_group_name_H-M   'P 1'
#
loop_
_entity.id
_entity.type
_entity.pdbx_description
1 polymer ?
#
loop_
_entity_poly.entity_id
_entity_poly.type
_entity_poly.pdbx_seq_one_letter_code
_entity_poly.pdbx_strand_id
1 'polypeptide(L)'
;MVIKCLIPSILKSIIGDCEEHRKNLSRKQKDSKNREKARIKVAKIHARITDSRKDHLHKLTTQLVRENQTIVVENLAVKNLVKNPKLSQAISDVSWGEITRQLAYKCRWYGRNYREIDIAFLIHTRYIPEPEQLNQ
;
A
#
# COMPACT_ATOMS: atom_id res chain seq x y z
N MET A 1 -5.78 4.35 14.14
CA MET A 1 -5.05 5.36 13.33
C MET A 1 -5.34 5.04 11.87
N VAL A 2 -6.22 5.80 11.23
CA VAL A 2 -6.53 5.61 9.81
C VAL A 2 -5.34 6.15 9.05
N ILE A 3 -4.54 5.26 8.46
CA ILE A 3 -3.49 5.64 7.51
C ILE A 3 -4.21 6.16 6.27
N LYS A 4 -4.53 7.45 6.28
CA LYS A 4 -4.82 8.17 5.06
C LYS A 4 -3.52 8.15 4.28
N CYS A 5 -3.37 7.19 3.37
CA CYS A 5 -2.21 7.11 2.49
C CYS A 5 -2.13 8.42 1.72
N LEU A 6 -1.30 9.30 2.23
CA LEU A 6 -0.84 10.48 1.54
C LEU A 6 -0.01 9.97 0.36
N ILE A 7 -0.69 9.74 -0.76
CA ILE A 7 0.01 9.58 -2.04
C ILE A 7 0.82 10.87 -2.19
N PRO A 8 2.15 10.81 -2.21
CA PRO A 8 2.98 11.99 -2.33
C PRO A 8 2.53 12.82 -3.53
N SER A 9 2.54 14.14 -3.40
CA SER A 9 2.14 15.05 -4.49
C SER A 9 2.89 14.76 -5.79
N ILE A 10 4.16 14.38 -5.68
CA ILE A 10 5.01 13.92 -6.79
C ILE A 10 4.40 12.71 -7.51
N LEU A 11 3.84 11.75 -6.78
CA LEU A 11 3.25 10.57 -7.39
C LEU A 11 1.98 10.91 -8.18
N LYS A 12 1.17 11.85 -7.69
CA LYS A 12 -0.02 12.35 -8.42
C LYS A 12 0.36 13.00 -9.74
N SER A 13 1.42 13.83 -9.74
CA SER A 13 1.94 14.44 -10.97
C SER A 13 2.39 13.41 -12.00
N ILE A 14 3.20 12.42 -11.57
CA ILE A 14 3.70 11.35 -12.47
C ILE A 14 2.55 10.50 -13.03
N ILE A 15 1.49 10.26 -12.25
CA ILE A 15 0.30 9.53 -12.71
C ILE A 15 -0.43 10.34 -13.79
N GLY A 16 -0.58 11.65 -13.63
CA GLY A 16 -1.15 12.53 -14.65
C GLY A 16 -0.37 12.48 -15.97
N ASP A 17 0.95 12.56 -15.90
CA ASP A 17 1.84 12.43 -17.06
C ASP A 17 1.66 11.08 -17.76
N CYS A 18 1.46 10.00 -16.97
CA CYS A 18 1.23 8.67 -17.51
C CYS A 18 -0.05 8.59 -18.33
N GLU A 19 -1.14 9.18 -17.86
CA GLU A 19 -2.42 9.19 -18.57
C GLU A 19 -2.33 9.93 -19.90
N GLU A 20 -1.66 11.06 -19.93
CA GLU A 20 -1.43 11.84 -21.15
C GLU A 20 -0.62 11.02 -22.20
N HIS A 21 0.47 10.41 -21.76
CA HIS A 21 1.30 9.57 -22.63
C HIS A 21 0.57 8.32 -23.14
N ARG A 22 -0.31 7.72 -22.32
CA ARG A 22 -1.19 6.62 -22.77
C ARG A 22 -2.18 7.05 -23.83
N LYS A 23 -2.83 8.21 -23.66
CA LYS A 23 -3.73 8.80 -24.69
C LYS A 23 -2.96 9.05 -25.98
N ASN A 24 -1.74 9.56 -25.89
CA ASN A 24 -0.88 9.80 -27.07
C ASN A 24 -0.48 8.49 -27.76
N LEU A 25 -0.16 7.45 -27.00
CA LEU A 25 0.14 6.12 -27.50
C LEU A 25 -1.06 5.50 -28.25
N SER A 26 -2.28 5.63 -27.70
CA SER A 26 -3.49 5.05 -28.30
C SER A 26 -3.84 5.65 -29.68
N ARG A 27 -3.48 6.90 -29.91
CA ARG A 27 -3.74 7.62 -31.18
C ARG A 27 -2.74 7.27 -32.29
N LYS A 28 -1.64 6.55 -31.97
CA LYS A 28 -0.61 6.23 -32.97
C LYS A 28 -0.93 4.95 -33.72
N GLN A 29 -0.61 4.94 -35.03
CA GLN A 29 -0.80 3.80 -35.89
C GLN A 29 -0.03 2.57 -35.37
N LYS A 30 -0.69 1.40 -35.37
CA LYS A 30 -0.07 0.13 -34.98
C LYS A 30 1.18 -0.12 -35.86
N ASP A 31 2.18 -0.73 -35.26
CA ASP A 31 3.45 -1.16 -35.94
C ASP A 31 4.33 -0.01 -36.47
N SER A 32 4.00 1.25 -36.17
CA SER A 32 4.85 2.38 -36.51
C SER A 32 6.02 2.56 -35.54
N LYS A 33 7.19 2.96 -36.06
CA LYS A 33 8.36 3.33 -35.23
C LYS A 33 8.02 4.40 -34.17
N ASN A 34 7.09 5.30 -34.49
CA ASN A 34 6.63 6.34 -33.57
C ASN A 34 5.77 5.78 -32.42
N ARG A 35 5.00 4.71 -32.68
CA ARG A 35 4.26 4.00 -31.64
C ARG A 35 5.23 3.29 -30.71
N GLU A 36 6.25 2.64 -31.22
CA GLU A 36 7.26 1.98 -30.39
C GLU A 36 8.01 2.96 -29.48
N LYS A 37 8.43 4.11 -30.00
CA LYS A 37 9.01 5.18 -29.18
C LYS A 37 8.05 5.65 -28.08
N ALA A 38 6.77 5.78 -28.36
CA ALA A 38 5.75 6.17 -27.37
C ALA A 38 5.53 5.06 -26.34
N ARG A 39 5.53 3.77 -26.73
CA ARG A 39 5.44 2.63 -25.84
C ARG A 39 6.58 2.60 -24.81
N ILE A 40 7.81 2.83 -25.27
CA ILE A 40 8.99 2.91 -24.39
C ILE A 40 8.86 4.07 -23.39
N LYS A 41 8.34 5.24 -23.83
CA LYS A 41 8.11 6.36 -22.90
C LYS A 41 7.11 5.99 -21.82
N VAL A 42 5.98 5.40 -22.16
CA VAL A 42 4.97 4.93 -21.20
C VAL A 42 5.56 3.91 -20.25
N ALA A 43 6.33 2.94 -20.74
CA ALA A 43 7.00 1.94 -19.90
C ALA A 43 7.97 2.56 -18.87
N LYS A 44 8.76 3.55 -19.30
CA LYS A 44 9.66 4.31 -18.40
C LYS A 44 8.90 5.05 -17.29
N ILE A 45 7.74 5.65 -17.62
CA ILE A 45 6.90 6.33 -16.64
C ILE A 45 6.31 5.32 -15.63
N HIS A 46 5.84 4.17 -16.09
CA HIS A 46 5.36 3.10 -15.20
C HIS A 46 6.45 2.59 -14.27
N ALA A 47 7.67 2.39 -14.77
CA ALA A 47 8.82 2.02 -13.91
C ALA A 47 9.05 3.09 -12.83
N ARG A 48 9.07 4.38 -13.20
CA ARG A 48 9.25 5.49 -12.27
C ARG A 48 8.14 5.56 -11.21
N ILE A 49 6.89 5.31 -11.56
CA ILE A 49 5.78 5.23 -10.62
C ILE A 49 6.02 4.09 -9.61
N THR A 50 6.40 2.92 -10.11
CA THR A 50 6.68 1.74 -9.28
C THR A 50 7.83 1.99 -8.30
N ASP A 51 8.91 2.58 -8.77
CA ASP A 51 10.09 2.88 -7.94
C ASP A 51 9.78 3.94 -6.89
N SER A 52 9.03 5.00 -7.25
CA SER A 52 8.59 6.02 -6.31
C SER A 52 7.67 5.46 -5.23
N ARG A 53 6.77 4.53 -5.57
CA ARG A 53 5.92 3.83 -4.60
C ARG A 53 6.76 2.98 -3.64
N LYS A 54 7.69 2.20 -4.15
CA LYS A 54 8.58 1.37 -3.33
C LYS A 54 9.40 2.23 -2.37
N ASP A 55 10.03 3.29 -2.85
CA ASP A 55 10.81 4.21 -2.02
C ASP A 55 9.96 4.82 -0.89
N HIS A 56 8.76 5.28 -1.22
CA HIS A 56 7.83 5.81 -0.22
C HIS A 56 7.46 4.77 0.84
N LEU A 57 7.13 3.54 0.43
CA LEU A 57 6.81 2.46 1.35
C LEU A 57 8.00 2.10 2.23
N HIS A 58 9.21 2.07 1.68
CA HIS A 58 10.42 1.80 2.45
C HIS A 58 10.67 2.87 3.51
N LYS A 59 10.48 4.14 3.19
CA LYS A 59 10.62 5.26 4.14
C LYS A 59 9.56 5.17 5.25
N LEU A 60 8.30 4.99 4.86
CA LEU A 60 7.17 4.89 5.79
C LEU A 60 7.33 3.71 6.76
N THR A 61 7.60 2.52 6.26
CA THR A 61 7.76 1.32 7.10
C THR A 61 8.98 1.40 7.99
N THR A 62 10.07 2.04 7.53
CA THR A 62 11.26 2.27 8.39
C THR A 62 10.94 3.23 9.52
N GLN A 63 10.22 4.31 9.24
CA GLN A 63 9.78 5.25 10.24
C GLN A 63 8.89 4.58 11.29
N LEU A 64 7.87 3.83 10.86
CA LEU A 64 6.97 3.10 11.77
C LEU A 64 7.72 2.15 12.71
N VAL A 65 8.69 1.40 12.19
CA VAL A 65 9.48 0.45 12.99
C VAL A 65 10.42 1.16 13.97
N ARG A 66 10.93 2.33 13.62
CA ARG A 66 11.78 3.13 14.52
C ARG A 66 11.00 3.74 15.67
N GLU A 67 9.79 4.22 15.39
CA GLU A 67 8.96 4.95 16.36
C GLU A 67 8.18 4.02 17.30
N ASN A 68 8.00 2.74 16.95
CA ASN A 68 7.15 1.83 17.69
C ASN A 68 7.90 0.57 18.13
N GLN A 69 7.64 0.13 19.37
CA GLN A 69 8.16 -1.12 19.94
C GLN A 69 7.40 -2.34 19.42
N THR A 70 6.09 -2.18 19.24
CA THR A 70 5.19 -3.25 18.79
C THR A 70 4.34 -2.75 17.63
N ILE A 71 4.31 -3.51 16.56
CA ILE A 71 3.49 -3.23 15.39
C ILE A 71 2.50 -4.38 15.21
N VAL A 72 1.22 -4.01 15.25
CA VAL A 72 0.11 -4.93 15.03
C VAL A 72 -0.55 -4.58 13.70
N VAL A 73 -0.64 -5.55 12.83
CA VAL A 73 -1.21 -5.39 11.49
C VAL A 73 -2.38 -6.35 11.32
N GLU A 74 -3.44 -5.86 10.72
CA GLU A 74 -4.59 -6.68 10.40
C GLU A 74 -4.28 -7.55 9.17
N ASN A 75 -4.52 -8.85 9.28
CA ASN A 75 -4.45 -9.78 8.15
C ASN A 75 -5.67 -9.58 7.26
N LEU A 76 -5.60 -8.59 6.38
CA LEU A 76 -6.64 -8.34 5.40
C LEU A 76 -6.57 -9.38 4.30
N ALA A 77 -7.69 -10.08 4.06
CA ALA A 77 -7.86 -10.92 2.88
C ALA A 77 -7.93 -10.02 1.61
N VAL A 78 -6.81 -9.44 1.24
CA VAL A 78 -6.66 -8.46 0.13
C VAL A 78 -7.34 -8.97 -1.13
N LYS A 79 -7.24 -10.29 -1.42
CA LYS A 79 -7.93 -10.93 -2.55
C LYS A 79 -9.44 -10.71 -2.56
N ASN A 80 -10.08 -10.65 -1.39
CA ASN A 80 -11.53 -10.44 -1.28
C ASN A 80 -11.89 -8.95 -1.36
N LEU A 81 -11.05 -8.08 -0.82
CA LEU A 81 -11.25 -6.64 -0.85
C LEU A 81 -11.06 -6.05 -2.25
N VAL A 82 -10.15 -6.60 -3.04
CA VAL A 82 -9.92 -6.18 -4.45
C VAL A 82 -11.12 -6.50 -5.35
N LYS A 83 -12.01 -7.42 -4.96
CA LYS A 83 -13.27 -7.69 -5.68
C LYS A 83 -14.25 -6.51 -5.62
N ASN A 84 -14.12 -5.62 -4.63
CA ASN A 84 -14.93 -4.41 -4.55
C ASN A 84 -14.32 -3.30 -5.40
N PRO A 85 -14.95 -2.86 -6.51
CA PRO A 85 -14.37 -1.89 -7.43
C PRO A 85 -14.08 -0.52 -6.79
N LYS A 86 -14.80 -0.14 -5.73
CA LYS A 86 -14.57 1.12 -5.01
C LYS A 86 -13.33 1.08 -4.11
N LEU A 87 -12.95 -0.09 -3.63
CA LEU A 87 -11.82 -0.29 -2.72
C LEU A 87 -10.59 -0.83 -3.44
N SER A 88 -10.76 -1.52 -4.56
CA SER A 88 -9.70 -2.19 -5.29
C SER A 88 -8.57 -1.24 -5.68
N GLN A 89 -8.89 -0.04 -6.15
CA GLN A 89 -7.89 0.94 -6.54
C GLN A 89 -7.10 1.45 -5.33
N ALA A 90 -7.77 1.80 -4.24
CA ALA A 90 -7.12 2.28 -3.03
C ALA A 90 -6.22 1.21 -2.39
N ILE A 91 -6.68 -0.05 -2.36
CA ILE A 91 -5.93 -1.18 -1.80
C ILE A 91 -4.73 -1.54 -2.68
N SER A 92 -4.92 -1.53 -4.00
CA SER A 92 -3.84 -1.75 -4.97
C SER A 92 -2.79 -0.64 -4.91
N ASP A 93 -3.22 0.61 -4.78
CA ASP A 93 -2.33 1.77 -4.66
C ASP A 93 -1.48 1.74 -3.38
N VAL A 94 -2.04 1.24 -2.29
CA VAL A 94 -1.33 1.11 -1.00
C VAL A 94 -0.36 -0.08 -1.00
N SER A 95 -0.50 -1.04 -1.95
CA SER A 95 0.33 -2.25 -1.96
C SER A 95 0.39 -2.93 -0.58
N TRP A 96 -0.78 -3.19 0.03
CA TRP A 96 -0.90 -3.68 1.40
C TRP A 96 -0.01 -4.89 1.70
N GLY A 97 0.04 -5.86 0.80
CA GLY A 97 0.91 -7.02 0.95
C GLY A 97 2.40 -6.67 0.99
N GLU A 98 2.83 -5.63 0.32
CA GLU A 98 4.22 -5.16 0.36
C GLU A 98 4.53 -4.43 1.67
N ILE A 99 3.57 -3.66 2.21
CA ILE A 99 3.70 -3.00 3.53
C ILE A 99 3.86 -4.06 4.62
N THR A 100 2.97 -5.04 4.69
CA THR A 100 3.02 -6.10 5.71
C THR A 100 4.32 -6.89 5.61
N ARG A 101 4.75 -7.25 4.40
CA ARG A 101 6.03 -7.90 4.15
C ARG A 101 7.21 -7.06 4.65
N GLN A 102 7.21 -5.75 4.35
CA GLN A 102 8.29 -4.85 4.78
C GLN A 102 8.31 -4.66 6.29
N LEU A 103 7.17 -4.52 6.94
CA LEU A 103 7.08 -4.41 8.39
C LEU A 103 7.58 -5.67 9.08
N ALA A 104 7.19 -6.85 8.60
CA ALA A 104 7.59 -8.13 9.18
C ALA A 104 9.12 -8.30 9.23
N TYR A 105 9.83 -8.12 8.09
CA TYR A 105 11.29 -8.29 8.11
C TYR A 105 12.02 -7.15 8.80
N LYS A 106 11.53 -5.90 8.70
CA LYS A 106 12.14 -4.76 9.37
C LYS A 106 11.98 -4.86 10.89
N CYS A 107 10.83 -5.27 11.40
CA CYS A 107 10.66 -5.53 12.83
C CYS A 107 11.68 -6.55 13.34
N ARG A 108 11.92 -7.62 12.58
CA ARG A 108 12.96 -8.61 12.92
C ARG A 108 14.36 -7.97 12.95
N TRP A 109 14.71 -7.14 11.98
CA TRP A 109 16.02 -6.48 11.93
C TRP A 109 16.25 -5.47 13.04
N TYR A 110 15.18 -4.75 13.44
CA TYR A 110 15.26 -3.72 14.47
C TYR A 110 14.91 -4.26 15.88
N GLY A 111 14.70 -5.57 16.04
CA GLY A 111 14.33 -6.18 17.32
C GLY A 111 12.98 -5.70 17.83
N ARG A 112 12.01 -5.46 16.95
CA ARG A 112 10.65 -5.01 17.29
C ARG A 112 9.66 -6.17 17.21
N ASN A 113 8.59 -6.07 17.99
CA ASN A 113 7.52 -7.05 17.96
C ASN A 113 6.60 -6.81 16.77
N TYR A 114 6.37 -7.86 15.96
CA TYR A 114 5.42 -7.83 14.86
C TYR A 114 4.37 -8.90 15.08
N ARG A 115 3.07 -8.52 14.97
CA ARG A 115 1.94 -9.45 15.07
C ARG A 115 0.92 -9.17 13.99
N GLU A 116 0.43 -10.22 13.36
CA GLU A 116 -0.74 -10.19 12.49
C GLU A 116 -1.95 -10.67 13.26
N ILE A 117 -3.08 -9.96 13.13
CA ILE A 117 -4.35 -10.28 13.79
C ILE A 117 -5.41 -10.50 12.72
N ASP A 118 -6.16 -11.59 12.85
CA ASP A 118 -7.33 -11.81 12.00
C ASP A 118 -8.53 -11.01 12.51
N ILE A 119 -9.32 -10.43 11.59
CA ILE A 119 -10.53 -9.65 11.91
C ILE A 119 -11.52 -10.48 12.76
N ALA A 120 -11.62 -11.79 12.51
CA ALA A 120 -12.46 -12.69 13.28
C ALA A 120 -12.13 -12.68 14.77
N PHE A 121 -10.87 -12.50 15.12
CA PHE A 121 -10.43 -12.40 16.52
C PHE A 121 -10.85 -11.09 17.18
N LEU A 122 -10.81 -9.97 16.48
CA LEU A 122 -11.20 -8.65 16.99
C LEU A 122 -12.72 -8.56 17.27
N ILE A 123 -13.53 -9.27 16.52
CA ILE A 123 -14.98 -9.28 16.73
C ILE A 123 -15.34 -10.09 18.00
N HIS A 124 -14.58 -11.16 18.28
CA HIS A 124 -14.80 -12.01 19.47
C HIS A 124 -14.28 -11.38 20.76
N THR A 125 -13.24 -10.54 20.70
CA THR A 125 -12.66 -9.89 21.89
C THR A 125 -13.34 -8.57 22.27
N ARG A 126 -14.43 -8.19 21.61
CA ARG A 126 -15.28 -7.05 22.01
C ARG A 126 -16.08 -7.28 23.30
N TYR A 127 -15.99 -8.48 23.87
CA TYR A 127 -16.45 -8.74 25.21
C TYR A 127 -15.31 -8.38 26.19
N ILE A 128 -15.20 -7.12 26.53
CA ILE A 128 -14.49 -6.67 27.72
C ILE A 128 -15.47 -6.95 28.87
N PRO A 129 -15.23 -7.93 29.75
CA PRO A 129 -16.01 -8.01 30.97
C PRO A 129 -15.80 -6.72 31.75
N GLU A 130 -16.88 -6.04 32.10
CA GLU A 130 -16.82 -4.91 33.01
C GLU A 130 -16.05 -5.34 34.27
N PRO A 131 -15.18 -4.46 34.84
CA PRO A 131 -14.52 -4.76 36.08
C PRO A 131 -15.60 -4.93 37.13
N GLU A 132 -15.79 -6.16 37.62
CA GLU A 132 -16.60 -6.43 38.81
C GLU A 132 -16.09 -5.52 39.89
N GLN A 133 -17.01 -4.70 40.39
CA GLN A 133 -16.79 -3.86 41.55
C GLN A 133 -16.42 -4.76 42.72
N LEU A 134 -15.17 -4.75 43.10
CA LEU A 134 -14.74 -5.23 44.40
C LEU A 134 -15.32 -4.29 45.46
N ASN A 135 -16.57 -4.56 45.85
CA ASN A 135 -17.14 -4.14 47.10
C ASN A 135 -16.75 -5.17 48.16
N GLN A 136 -15.86 -4.83 49.02
CA GLN A 136 -15.83 -4.98 50.48
C GLN A 136 -14.39 -4.90 50.99
#